data_7154f3c5376294fb31296f3c245c6b4b
#
_entry.id   7154f3c5376294fb31296f3c245c6b4b
#
_cell.length_a   1.000
_cell.length_b   1.000
_cell.length_c   1.000
_cell.angle_alpha   90.00
_cell.angle_beta   90.00
_cell.angle_gamma   90.00
#
_symmetry.space_group_name_H-M   'P 1'
#
loop_
_entity.id
_entity.type
_entity.pdbx_description
1 polymer ?
#
loop_
_entity_poly.entity_id
_entity_poly.type
_entity_poly.pdbx_seq_one_letter_code
_entity_poly.pdbx_strand_id
1 'polypeptide(L)'
;MKYTTYLFDFDYTLADSSRGIVICFRNVLERHGHTGISDEAIKRTIGKTLEDSFSILSGITTPETLAEYKKEYVKEADTYMTVNTFFFPETVTVLKTLKSQGAQIGIISTKFRFRIREMVDQHFPKDFFDIIIGGEDVKQAKPDPQGIKKALRRLHRRKSETLYIGDSTVDAETAQAAKVDFVGVLNGMTTREELMVYPHRQILDNLSLLPLIHKFTPYEPDKHFPEKFFYSSCFPPKIVAFYKLLHQKQIRGKHEIKENPTCCVCKNCGNTFQGNYCPHCGQNHHTPRFTIRNAFQNILSGFFNIDNYNKD
;
A
#
# COMPACT_ATOMS: atom_id res chain seq x y z
N MET A 1 -2.19 15.17 -19.76
CA MET A 1 -2.00 14.71 -18.35
C MET A 1 -1.01 15.62 -17.64
N LYS A 2 -1.18 15.88 -16.34
CA LYS A 2 -0.19 16.66 -15.56
C LYS A 2 1.09 15.84 -15.34
N TYR A 3 0.96 14.56 -15.03
CA TYR A 3 2.09 13.67 -14.76
C TYR A 3 2.36 12.76 -15.96
N THR A 4 3.62 12.68 -16.34
CA THR A 4 4.13 11.80 -17.41
C THR A 4 5.10 10.76 -16.87
N THR A 5 5.47 10.87 -15.58
CA THR A 5 6.40 9.98 -14.90
C THR A 5 5.82 9.58 -13.55
N TYR A 6 5.73 8.28 -13.32
CA TYR A 6 5.25 7.69 -12.08
C TYR A 6 6.37 6.84 -11.48
N LEU A 7 6.81 7.24 -10.30
CA LEU A 7 7.82 6.52 -9.53
C LEU A 7 7.13 5.88 -8.32
N PHE A 8 7.37 4.60 -8.09
CA PHE A 8 6.72 3.83 -7.04
C PHE A 8 7.74 3.32 -6.03
N ASP A 9 7.39 3.26 -4.76
CA ASP A 9 8.02 2.28 -3.88
C ASP A 9 7.56 0.86 -4.26
N PHE A 10 8.17 -0.15 -3.69
CA PHE A 10 7.88 -1.55 -4.02
C PHE A 10 7.06 -2.25 -2.93
N ASP A 11 7.65 -2.41 -1.72
CA ASP A 11 7.02 -3.13 -0.62
C ASP A 11 5.81 -2.34 -0.10
N TYR A 12 4.67 -2.99 0.10
CA TYR A 12 3.38 -2.38 0.48
C TYR A 12 2.83 -1.32 -0.48
N THR A 13 3.53 -1.02 -1.56
CA THR A 13 3.03 -0.10 -2.60
C THR A 13 2.62 -0.87 -3.85
N LEU A 14 3.51 -1.64 -4.45
CA LEU A 14 3.22 -2.49 -5.61
C LEU A 14 2.94 -3.94 -5.22
N ALA A 15 3.61 -4.43 -4.16
CA ALA A 15 3.56 -5.82 -3.74
C ALA A 15 3.53 -5.96 -2.21
N ASP A 16 2.87 -7.01 -1.74
CA ASP A 16 2.98 -7.48 -0.37
C ASP A 16 4.11 -8.52 -0.28
N SER A 17 5.21 -8.14 0.36
CA SER A 17 6.33 -9.01 0.70
C SER A 17 6.48 -9.22 2.20
N SER A 18 5.49 -8.78 2.98
CA SER A 18 5.55 -8.75 4.44
C SER A 18 5.83 -10.13 5.04
N ARG A 19 5.21 -11.18 4.48
CA ARG A 19 5.43 -12.54 4.97
C ARG A 19 6.89 -12.97 4.83
N GLY A 20 7.50 -12.75 3.67
CA GLY A 20 8.92 -13.06 3.44
C GLY A 20 9.83 -12.24 4.33
N ILE A 21 9.55 -10.94 4.46
CA ILE A 21 10.30 -10.03 5.34
C ILE A 21 10.24 -10.47 6.80
N VAL A 22 9.04 -10.79 7.31
CA VAL A 22 8.86 -11.26 8.69
C VAL A 22 9.64 -12.54 8.95
N ILE A 23 9.57 -13.53 8.07
CA ILE A 23 10.34 -14.78 8.21
C ILE A 23 11.84 -14.48 8.28
N CYS A 24 12.37 -13.67 7.36
CA CYS A 24 13.80 -13.36 7.31
C CYS A 24 14.28 -12.62 8.56
N PHE A 25 13.55 -11.59 9.02
CA PHE A 25 13.89 -10.89 10.26
C PHE A 25 13.82 -11.81 11.47
N ARG A 26 12.74 -12.58 11.59
CA ARG A 26 12.53 -13.49 12.72
C ARG A 26 13.66 -14.50 12.83
N ASN A 27 14.01 -15.16 11.73
CA ASN A 27 15.08 -16.17 11.71
C ASN A 27 16.42 -15.58 12.19
N VAL A 28 16.78 -14.39 11.76
CA VAL A 28 18.02 -13.73 12.21
C VAL A 28 17.91 -13.30 13.66
N LEU A 29 16.83 -12.63 14.06
CA LEU A 29 16.64 -12.12 15.41
C LEU A 29 16.65 -13.26 16.45
N GLU A 30 15.92 -14.35 16.21
CA GLU A 30 15.85 -15.50 17.12
C GLU A 30 17.21 -16.22 17.22
N ARG A 31 17.97 -16.34 16.12
CA ARG A 31 19.32 -16.92 16.10
C ARG A 31 20.27 -16.17 17.02
N HIS A 32 20.07 -14.87 17.16
CA HIS A 32 20.86 -14.02 18.05
C HIS A 32 20.19 -13.74 19.41
N GLY A 33 19.19 -14.53 19.79
CA GLY A 33 18.55 -14.47 21.11
C GLY A 33 17.51 -13.36 21.29
N HIS A 34 17.15 -12.64 20.24
CA HIS A 34 16.09 -11.63 20.26
C HIS A 34 14.72 -12.29 20.02
N THR A 35 14.07 -12.74 21.09
CA THR A 35 12.78 -13.43 21.05
C THR A 35 11.63 -12.52 21.44
N GLY A 36 10.38 -12.92 21.13
CA GLY A 36 9.18 -12.19 21.55
C GLY A 36 8.85 -10.94 20.74
N ILE A 37 9.57 -10.68 19.64
CA ILE A 37 9.28 -9.55 18.74
C ILE A 37 8.06 -9.91 17.89
N SER A 38 7.01 -9.07 17.93
CA SER A 38 5.77 -9.33 17.20
C SER A 38 5.93 -9.11 15.69
N ASP A 39 5.10 -9.77 14.90
CA ASP A 39 5.04 -9.56 13.45
C ASP A 39 4.74 -8.10 13.10
N GLU A 40 3.84 -7.46 13.87
CA GLU A 40 3.54 -6.05 13.70
C GLU A 40 4.76 -5.16 13.89
N ALA A 41 5.58 -5.42 14.92
CA ALA A 41 6.81 -4.66 15.15
C ALA A 41 7.75 -4.76 13.93
N ILE A 42 7.92 -5.96 13.39
CA ILE A 42 8.74 -6.17 12.18
C ILE A 42 8.12 -5.45 10.98
N LYS A 43 6.82 -5.62 10.73
CA LYS A 43 6.11 -4.99 9.61
C LYS A 43 6.19 -3.45 9.63
N ARG A 44 6.19 -2.83 10.81
CA ARG A 44 6.36 -1.38 10.96
C ARG A 44 7.75 -0.86 10.59
N THR A 45 8.73 -1.74 10.41
CA THR A 45 10.06 -1.35 9.93
C THR A 45 10.20 -1.45 8.40
N ILE A 46 9.24 -2.03 7.70
CA ILE A 46 9.25 -2.14 6.23
C ILE A 46 9.36 -0.74 5.61
N GLY A 47 10.21 -0.59 4.61
CA GLY A 47 10.53 0.70 3.99
C GLY A 47 11.80 1.36 4.53
N LYS A 48 12.27 0.99 5.74
CA LYS A 48 13.56 1.43 6.30
C LYS A 48 14.72 0.59 5.73
N THR A 49 15.97 0.98 6.05
CA THR A 49 17.13 0.12 5.77
C THR A 49 17.11 -1.13 6.66
N LEU A 50 17.80 -2.18 6.26
CA LEU A 50 17.91 -3.40 7.08
C LEU A 50 18.61 -3.10 8.41
N GLU A 51 19.66 -2.27 8.37
CA GLU A 51 20.40 -1.86 9.55
C GLU A 51 19.51 -1.09 10.53
N ASP A 52 18.74 -0.11 10.05
CA ASP A 52 17.81 0.65 10.90
C ASP A 52 16.73 -0.27 11.48
N SER A 53 16.20 -1.18 10.68
CA SER A 53 15.18 -2.13 11.11
C SER A 53 15.70 -3.06 12.20
N PHE A 54 16.89 -3.65 12.01
CA PHE A 54 17.51 -4.47 13.04
C PHE A 54 17.81 -3.66 14.31
N SER A 55 18.33 -2.44 14.16
CA SER A 55 18.59 -1.57 15.31
C SER A 55 17.33 -1.30 16.12
N ILE A 56 16.21 -0.97 15.45
CA ILE A 56 14.91 -0.72 16.11
C ILE A 56 14.41 -1.99 16.81
N LEU A 57 14.52 -3.14 16.18
CA LEU A 57 13.95 -4.39 16.68
C LEU A 57 14.77 -5.04 17.78
N SER A 58 16.10 -4.92 17.74
CA SER A 58 17.02 -5.57 18.69
C SER A 58 17.59 -4.62 19.74
N GLY A 59 17.53 -3.30 19.51
CA GLY A 59 18.22 -2.31 20.33
C GLY A 59 19.74 -2.21 20.08
N ILE A 60 20.28 -3.00 19.14
CA ILE A 60 21.71 -2.96 18.78
C ILE A 60 21.99 -1.73 17.93
N THR A 61 23.12 -1.07 18.22
CA THR A 61 23.58 0.12 17.48
C THR A 61 24.98 -0.05 16.90
N THR A 62 25.65 -1.17 17.18
CA THR A 62 27.01 -1.46 16.73
C THR A 62 27.00 -1.75 15.23
N PRO A 63 27.68 -0.94 14.38
CA PRO A 63 27.63 -1.08 12.93
C PRO A 63 28.07 -2.45 12.41
N GLU A 64 29.08 -3.05 13.03
CA GLU A 64 29.63 -4.35 12.66
C GLU A 64 28.59 -5.46 12.85
N THR A 65 27.89 -5.46 13.99
CA THR A 65 26.83 -6.43 14.30
C THR A 65 25.64 -6.26 13.37
N LEU A 66 25.22 -5.00 13.09
CA LEU A 66 24.14 -4.72 12.16
C LEU A 66 24.48 -5.17 10.73
N ALA A 67 25.75 -5.03 10.31
CA ALA A 67 26.22 -5.51 9.01
C ALA A 67 26.22 -7.05 8.94
N GLU A 68 26.51 -7.74 10.05
CA GLU A 68 26.41 -9.21 10.14
C GLU A 68 24.95 -9.66 10.04
N TYR A 69 24.03 -9.05 10.79
CA TYR A 69 22.59 -9.34 10.70
C TYR A 69 22.04 -9.11 9.30
N LYS A 70 22.44 -8.02 8.66
CA LYS A 70 22.09 -7.75 7.25
C LYS A 70 22.58 -8.85 6.32
N LYS A 71 23.82 -9.32 6.49
CA LYS A 71 24.39 -10.40 5.68
C LYS A 71 23.61 -11.71 5.86
N GLU A 72 23.21 -12.03 7.09
CA GLU A 72 22.37 -13.19 7.36
C GLU A 72 20.99 -13.05 6.76
N TYR A 73 20.36 -11.87 6.91
CA TYR A 73 19.07 -11.58 6.31
C TYR A 73 19.07 -11.77 4.79
N VAL A 74 20.13 -11.35 4.11
CA VAL A 74 20.24 -11.53 2.64
C VAL A 74 20.23 -13.02 2.28
N LYS A 75 20.89 -13.88 3.08
CA LYS A 75 20.84 -15.34 2.88
C LYS A 75 19.45 -15.92 3.13
N GLU A 76 18.76 -15.49 4.20
CA GLU A 76 17.37 -15.90 4.43
C GLU A 76 16.48 -15.49 3.26
N ALA A 77 16.67 -14.26 2.76
CA ALA A 77 15.90 -13.73 1.64
C ALA A 77 16.09 -14.53 0.33
N ASP A 78 17.22 -15.19 0.13
CA ASP A 78 17.42 -16.09 -1.02
C ASP A 78 16.41 -17.25 -1.04
N THR A 79 15.97 -17.68 0.15
CA THR A 79 15.03 -18.79 0.29
C THR A 79 13.58 -18.32 0.39
N TYR A 80 13.33 -17.24 1.15
CA TYR A 80 11.96 -16.94 1.59
C TYR A 80 11.35 -15.72 0.92
N MET A 81 12.13 -14.83 0.30
CA MET A 81 11.59 -13.53 -0.13
C MET A 81 10.66 -13.67 -1.34
N THR A 82 11.16 -14.19 -2.45
CA THR A 82 10.44 -14.20 -3.73
C THR A 82 9.16 -15.04 -3.67
N VAL A 83 9.22 -16.22 -3.04
CA VAL A 83 8.07 -17.14 -2.89
C VAL A 83 6.98 -16.61 -1.96
N ASN A 84 7.27 -15.59 -1.15
CA ASN A 84 6.34 -14.93 -0.24
C ASN A 84 6.10 -13.46 -0.60
N THR A 85 6.33 -13.08 -1.87
CA THR A 85 6.04 -11.75 -2.38
C THR A 85 4.97 -11.84 -3.46
N PHE A 86 3.91 -11.03 -3.37
CA PHE A 86 2.80 -11.05 -4.30
C PHE A 86 2.41 -9.61 -4.68
N PHE A 87 2.20 -9.35 -5.97
CA PHE A 87 1.62 -8.06 -6.37
C PHE A 87 0.20 -7.91 -5.81
N PHE A 88 -0.16 -6.69 -5.41
CA PHE A 88 -1.56 -6.41 -5.11
C PHE A 88 -2.43 -6.61 -6.36
N PRO A 89 -3.70 -7.02 -6.20
CA PRO A 89 -4.56 -7.43 -7.33
C PRO A 89 -4.65 -6.39 -8.45
N GLU A 90 -4.65 -5.10 -8.10
CA GLU A 90 -4.78 -3.99 -9.04
C GLU A 90 -3.45 -3.59 -9.69
N THR A 91 -2.30 -3.92 -9.11
CA THR A 91 -0.98 -3.41 -9.51
C THR A 91 -0.72 -3.59 -11.00
N VAL A 92 -0.85 -4.82 -11.51
CA VAL A 92 -0.54 -5.12 -12.91
C VAL A 92 -1.41 -4.32 -13.87
N THR A 93 -2.71 -4.23 -13.57
CA THR A 93 -3.68 -3.49 -14.40
C THR A 93 -3.39 -1.99 -14.37
N VAL A 94 -3.12 -1.42 -13.21
CA VAL A 94 -2.82 0.01 -13.05
C VAL A 94 -1.55 0.37 -13.80
N LEU A 95 -0.46 -0.38 -13.63
CA LEU A 95 0.80 -0.11 -14.31
C LEU A 95 0.68 -0.22 -15.83
N LYS A 96 -0.02 -1.25 -16.36
CA LYS A 96 -0.30 -1.37 -17.79
C LYS A 96 -1.14 -0.22 -18.32
N THR A 97 -2.12 0.24 -17.55
CA THR A 97 -2.95 1.39 -17.92
C THR A 97 -2.12 2.67 -18.02
N LEU A 98 -1.27 2.95 -17.03
CA LEU A 98 -0.38 4.12 -17.07
C LEU A 98 0.59 4.04 -18.26
N LYS A 99 1.15 2.87 -18.53
CA LYS A 99 2.05 2.65 -19.67
C LYS A 99 1.34 2.87 -21.02
N SER A 100 0.10 2.38 -21.18
CA SER A 100 -0.72 2.60 -22.39
C SER A 100 -1.09 4.08 -22.60
N GLN A 101 -1.08 4.86 -21.54
CA GLN A 101 -1.26 6.32 -21.58
C GLN A 101 0.03 7.08 -21.90
N GLY A 102 1.14 6.39 -22.18
CA GLY A 102 2.44 6.97 -22.52
C GLY A 102 3.28 7.41 -21.31
N ALA A 103 2.94 6.96 -20.10
CA ALA A 103 3.70 7.28 -18.91
C ALA A 103 5.03 6.49 -18.85
N GLN A 104 6.06 7.14 -18.31
CA GLN A 104 7.25 6.44 -17.83
C GLN A 104 7.03 5.94 -16.41
N ILE A 105 7.46 4.70 -16.14
CA ILE A 105 7.25 4.03 -14.87
C ILE A 105 8.58 3.59 -14.29
N GLY A 106 8.83 3.97 -13.02
CA GLY A 106 10.03 3.56 -12.30
C GLY A 106 9.74 3.05 -10.90
N ILE A 107 10.70 2.34 -10.32
CA ILE A 107 10.67 1.86 -8.94
C ILE A 107 11.84 2.48 -8.19
N ILE A 108 11.59 3.00 -6.98
CA ILE A 108 12.58 3.55 -6.05
C ILE A 108 12.33 2.92 -4.68
N SER A 109 13.16 1.97 -4.28
CA SER A 109 12.95 1.21 -3.05
C SER A 109 14.24 1.04 -2.24
N THR A 110 14.10 0.78 -0.94
CA THR A 110 15.20 0.34 -0.08
C THR A 110 15.55 -1.13 -0.31
N LYS A 111 14.62 -1.89 -0.91
CA LYS A 111 14.84 -3.27 -1.34
C LYS A 111 15.93 -3.33 -2.42
N PHE A 112 16.74 -4.37 -2.43
CA PHE A 112 17.73 -4.58 -3.47
C PHE A 112 17.09 -4.71 -4.85
N ARG A 113 17.67 -4.07 -5.85
CA ARG A 113 17.17 -4.07 -7.24
C ARG A 113 17.02 -5.47 -7.81
N PHE A 114 17.96 -6.38 -7.54
CA PHE A 114 17.88 -7.75 -8.05
C PHE A 114 16.66 -8.49 -7.48
N ARG A 115 16.28 -8.25 -6.23
CA ARG A 115 15.05 -8.82 -5.63
C ARG A 115 13.78 -8.28 -6.26
N ILE A 116 13.78 -7.00 -6.61
CA ILE A 116 12.67 -6.40 -7.35
C ILE A 116 12.58 -7.05 -8.74
N ARG A 117 13.73 -7.23 -9.42
CA ARG A 117 13.80 -7.88 -10.72
C ARG A 117 13.27 -9.31 -10.72
N GLU A 118 13.59 -10.12 -9.72
CA GLU A 118 13.06 -11.47 -9.56
C GLU A 118 11.52 -11.51 -9.64
N MET A 119 10.84 -10.49 -9.12
CA MET A 119 9.38 -10.38 -9.16
C MET A 119 8.86 -9.78 -10.46
N VAL A 120 9.41 -8.64 -10.88
CA VAL A 120 8.84 -7.93 -12.04
C VAL A 120 9.08 -8.67 -13.34
N ASP A 121 10.20 -9.37 -13.49
CA ASP A 121 10.55 -10.10 -14.72
C ASP A 121 9.67 -11.35 -14.94
N GLN A 122 8.96 -11.83 -13.90
CA GLN A 122 7.97 -12.90 -13.99
C GLN A 122 6.59 -12.41 -14.47
N HIS A 123 6.28 -11.12 -14.28
CA HIS A 123 4.92 -10.59 -14.47
C HIS A 123 4.84 -9.52 -15.57
N PHE A 124 5.96 -8.96 -15.97
CA PHE A 124 6.04 -7.88 -16.95
C PHE A 124 7.04 -8.20 -18.06
N PRO A 125 6.80 -7.72 -19.29
CA PRO A 125 7.79 -7.79 -20.35
C PRO A 125 9.12 -7.16 -19.95
N LYS A 126 10.21 -7.64 -20.55
CA LYS A 126 11.50 -7.00 -20.43
C LYS A 126 11.36 -5.51 -20.77
N ASP A 127 12.03 -4.65 -20.01
CA ASP A 127 12.03 -3.20 -20.20
C ASP A 127 10.67 -2.50 -19.98
N PHE A 128 9.72 -3.18 -19.33
CA PHE A 128 8.46 -2.55 -18.93
C PHE A 128 8.67 -1.35 -18.00
N PHE A 129 9.56 -1.50 -17.03
CA PHE A 129 9.96 -0.40 -16.14
C PHE A 129 11.10 0.38 -16.79
N ASP A 130 10.92 1.70 -16.95
CA ASP A 130 11.92 2.58 -17.54
C ASP A 130 13.15 2.77 -16.63
N ILE A 131 12.96 2.57 -15.32
CA ILE A 131 14.04 2.57 -14.33
C ILE A 131 13.65 1.77 -13.08
N ILE A 132 14.63 1.08 -12.49
CA ILE A 132 14.54 0.49 -11.15
C ILE A 132 15.79 0.92 -10.37
N ILE A 133 15.59 1.55 -9.22
CA ILE A 133 16.64 1.95 -8.28
C ILE A 133 16.37 1.24 -6.97
N GLY A 134 17.28 0.35 -6.60
CA GLY A 134 17.29 -0.37 -5.34
C GLY A 134 18.21 0.27 -4.30
N GLY A 135 18.24 -0.31 -3.10
CA GLY A 135 19.06 0.18 -2.00
C GLY A 135 20.55 0.25 -2.33
N GLU A 136 21.06 -0.69 -3.13
CA GLU A 136 22.47 -0.73 -3.57
C GLU A 136 22.82 0.33 -4.61
N ASP A 137 21.84 0.96 -5.22
CA ASP A 137 22.05 1.96 -6.27
C ASP A 137 22.30 3.37 -5.73
N VAL A 138 22.13 3.58 -4.44
CA VAL A 138 22.26 4.89 -3.79
C VAL A 138 23.23 4.82 -2.61
N LYS A 139 23.87 5.94 -2.29
CA LYS A 139 24.72 6.08 -1.11
C LYS A 139 23.90 6.41 0.14
N GLN A 140 22.82 7.17 -0.07
CA GLN A 140 21.89 7.57 0.97
C GLN A 140 20.51 6.98 0.65
N ALA A 141 20.03 6.14 1.56
CA ALA A 141 18.71 5.53 1.45
C ALA A 141 17.59 6.55 1.70
N LYS A 142 16.35 6.20 1.38
CA LYS A 142 15.16 6.95 1.80
C LYS A 142 15.21 7.19 3.32
N PRO A 143 14.88 8.38 3.80
CA PRO A 143 14.19 9.49 3.11
C PRO A 143 15.09 10.45 2.32
N ASP A 144 16.39 10.17 2.11
CA ASP A 144 17.19 10.98 1.21
C ASP A 144 16.65 10.93 -0.23
N PRO A 145 16.54 12.07 -0.93
CA PRO A 145 15.97 12.14 -2.26
C PRO A 145 16.86 11.60 -3.36
N GLN A 146 18.01 10.99 -3.06
CA GLN A 146 19.02 10.58 -4.04
C GLN A 146 18.44 9.62 -5.09
N GLY A 147 17.62 8.66 -4.69
CA GLY A 147 16.97 7.71 -5.59
C GLY A 147 16.07 8.41 -6.61
N ILE A 148 15.18 9.29 -6.15
CA ILE A 148 14.27 10.06 -7.02
C ILE A 148 15.10 10.99 -7.94
N LYS A 149 16.05 11.74 -7.40
CA LYS A 149 16.91 12.62 -8.21
C LYS A 149 17.69 11.85 -9.29
N LYS A 150 18.18 10.64 -8.96
CA LYS A 150 18.88 9.76 -9.90
C LYS A 150 17.94 9.29 -11.01
N ALA A 151 16.70 8.92 -10.68
CA ALA A 151 15.68 8.52 -11.63
C ALA A 151 15.34 9.67 -12.59
N LEU A 152 15.01 10.84 -12.06
CA LEU A 152 14.67 12.02 -12.88
C LEU A 152 15.77 12.38 -13.87
N ARG A 153 17.03 12.35 -13.45
CA ARG A 153 18.18 12.62 -14.32
C ARG A 153 18.31 11.58 -15.44
N ARG A 154 18.15 10.29 -15.12
CA ARG A 154 18.28 9.21 -16.12
C ARG A 154 17.10 9.17 -17.10
N LEU A 155 15.91 9.51 -16.62
CA LEU A 155 14.70 9.55 -17.44
C LEU A 155 14.53 10.89 -18.18
N HIS A 156 15.42 11.86 -17.95
CA HIS A 156 15.32 13.22 -18.50
C HIS A 156 13.96 13.87 -18.20
N ARG A 157 13.49 13.76 -16.93
CA ARG A 157 12.17 14.26 -16.51
C ARG A 157 12.28 15.35 -15.46
N ARG A 158 11.26 16.24 -15.48
CA ARG A 158 11.14 17.35 -14.52
C ARG A 158 10.35 16.90 -13.30
N LYS A 159 10.65 17.50 -12.15
CA LYS A 159 9.92 17.25 -10.89
C LYS A 159 8.42 17.53 -11.02
N SER A 160 8.04 18.60 -11.74
CA SER A 160 6.66 19.02 -11.93
C SER A 160 5.80 18.04 -12.78
N GLU A 161 6.44 17.12 -13.49
CA GLU A 161 5.82 16.09 -14.32
C GLU A 161 5.82 14.72 -13.64
N THR A 162 6.40 14.65 -12.43
CA THR A 162 6.65 13.40 -11.73
C THR A 162 5.77 13.29 -10.50
N LEU A 163 5.17 12.11 -10.33
CA LEU A 163 4.44 11.70 -9.15
C LEU A 163 5.21 10.56 -8.47
N TYR A 164 5.43 10.65 -7.16
CA TYR A 164 5.96 9.57 -6.36
C TYR A 164 4.84 8.93 -5.56
N ILE A 165 4.79 7.61 -5.54
CA ILE A 165 3.75 6.82 -4.90
C ILE A 165 4.39 5.88 -3.88
N GLY A 166 3.91 5.90 -2.64
CA GLY A 166 4.41 5.06 -1.55
C GLY A 166 3.39 4.89 -0.44
N ASP A 167 3.64 3.96 0.48
CA ASP A 167 2.73 3.63 1.58
C ASP A 167 3.19 4.17 2.94
N SER A 168 4.41 4.70 3.03
CA SER A 168 5.04 5.04 4.31
C SER A 168 5.36 6.52 4.48
N THR A 169 5.59 6.94 5.74
CA THR A 169 6.10 8.29 6.04
C THR A 169 7.48 8.51 5.43
N VAL A 170 8.31 7.45 5.33
CA VAL A 170 9.62 7.52 4.66
C VAL A 170 9.48 7.92 3.19
N ASP A 171 8.43 7.44 2.51
CA ASP A 171 8.14 7.81 1.12
C ASP A 171 7.68 9.26 1.00
N ALA A 172 6.78 9.68 1.89
CA ALA A 172 6.31 11.05 1.94
C ALA A 172 7.47 12.04 2.17
N GLU A 173 8.36 11.74 3.11
CA GLU A 173 9.57 12.53 3.38
C GLU A 173 10.52 12.55 2.18
N THR A 174 10.71 11.39 1.50
CA THR A 174 11.53 11.29 0.28
C THR A 174 10.98 12.18 -0.84
N ALA A 175 9.67 12.14 -1.06
CA ALA A 175 9.01 12.99 -2.05
C ALA A 175 9.15 14.48 -1.73
N GLN A 176 8.94 14.85 -0.47
CA GLN A 176 9.10 16.22 0.02
C GLN A 176 10.54 16.72 -0.17
N ALA A 177 11.54 15.92 0.22
CA ALA A 177 12.95 16.24 0.05
C ALA A 177 13.37 16.33 -1.44
N ALA A 178 12.77 15.51 -2.30
CA ALA A 178 12.97 15.58 -3.75
C ALA A 178 12.23 16.75 -4.41
N LYS A 179 11.24 17.33 -3.74
CA LYS A 179 10.31 18.34 -4.26
C LYS A 179 9.51 17.81 -5.46
N VAL A 180 9.00 16.59 -5.36
CA VAL A 180 8.04 15.98 -6.28
C VAL A 180 6.69 15.80 -5.59
N ASP A 181 5.62 15.74 -6.38
CA ASP A 181 4.30 15.46 -5.86
C ASP A 181 4.21 14.03 -5.30
N PHE A 182 3.46 13.84 -4.22
CA PHE A 182 3.30 12.56 -3.52
C PHE A 182 1.85 12.09 -3.52
N VAL A 183 1.68 10.78 -3.65
CA VAL A 183 0.42 10.05 -3.39
C VAL A 183 0.71 8.93 -2.41
N GLY A 184 -0.02 8.94 -1.31
CA GLY A 184 0.01 7.83 -0.34
C GLY A 184 -0.94 6.71 -0.75
N VAL A 185 -0.57 5.45 -0.46
CA VAL A 185 -1.47 4.28 -0.51
C VAL A 185 -1.52 3.59 0.84
N LEU A 186 -2.67 3.06 1.23
CA LEU A 186 -2.90 2.49 2.56
C LEU A 186 -2.81 0.96 2.56
N ASN A 187 -1.88 0.40 1.79
CA ASN A 187 -1.65 -1.04 1.75
C ASN A 187 -0.69 -1.52 2.84
N GLY A 188 0.07 -0.60 3.46
CA GLY A 188 1.07 -0.88 4.50
C GLY A 188 0.59 -0.67 5.91
N MET A 189 1.54 -0.44 6.81
CA MET A 189 1.29 -0.25 8.25
C MET A 189 1.08 1.21 8.64
N THR A 190 1.31 2.16 7.74
CA THR A 190 1.13 3.60 7.98
C THR A 190 -0.33 3.98 7.85
N THR A 191 -0.87 4.69 8.82
CA THR A 191 -2.26 5.13 8.80
C THR A 191 -2.45 6.35 7.91
N ARG A 192 -3.70 6.64 7.56
CA ARG A 192 -4.06 7.85 6.81
C ARG A 192 -3.63 9.11 7.55
N GLU A 193 -3.84 9.14 8.87
CA GLU A 193 -3.51 10.25 9.75
C GLU A 193 -2.01 10.51 9.78
N GLU A 194 -1.19 9.45 9.81
CA GLU A 194 0.27 9.56 9.75
C GLU A 194 0.75 10.14 8.40
N LEU A 195 0.09 9.80 7.28
CA LEU A 195 0.43 10.35 5.97
C LEU A 195 -0.10 11.77 5.75
N MET A 196 -1.24 12.14 6.38
CA MET A 196 -1.87 13.46 6.20
C MET A 196 -1.01 14.63 6.67
N VAL A 197 -0.03 14.40 7.54
CA VAL A 197 0.87 15.48 8.03
C VAL A 197 1.91 15.91 6.99
N TYR A 198 2.08 15.11 5.93
CA TYR A 198 3.04 15.41 4.86
C TYR A 198 2.35 16.04 3.65
N PRO A 199 3.07 16.87 2.85
CA PRO A 199 2.54 17.35 1.59
C PRO A 199 2.19 16.19 0.65
N HIS A 200 0.94 16.11 0.24
CA HIS A 200 0.44 15.05 -0.62
C HIS A 200 -0.59 15.58 -1.63
N ARG A 201 -0.78 14.87 -2.74
CA ARG A 201 -1.87 15.12 -3.69
C ARG A 201 -3.12 14.39 -3.28
N GLN A 202 -2.95 13.14 -2.85
CA GLN A 202 -4.02 12.29 -2.39
C GLN A 202 -3.48 11.16 -1.53
N ILE A 203 -4.34 10.58 -0.68
CA ILE A 203 -4.10 9.33 0.03
C ILE A 203 -5.21 8.37 -0.40
N LEU A 204 -4.83 7.32 -1.10
CA LEU A 204 -5.70 6.32 -1.70
C LEU A 204 -5.72 5.06 -0.83
N ASP A 205 -6.86 4.37 -0.79
CA ASP A 205 -6.93 3.08 -0.10
C ASP A 205 -6.09 2.01 -0.80
N ASN A 206 -5.96 2.10 -2.14
CA ASN A 206 -5.09 1.27 -2.98
C ASN A 206 -4.82 1.97 -4.33
N LEU A 207 -4.10 1.32 -5.23
CA LEU A 207 -3.70 1.93 -6.51
C LEU A 207 -4.82 2.09 -7.55
N SER A 208 -6.01 1.50 -7.36
CA SER A 208 -7.06 1.43 -8.39
C SER A 208 -7.46 2.79 -8.98
N LEU A 209 -7.43 3.84 -8.15
CA LEU A 209 -7.79 5.20 -8.57
C LEU A 209 -6.62 6.02 -9.12
N LEU A 210 -5.40 5.51 -9.06
CA LEU A 210 -4.20 6.24 -9.49
C LEU A 210 -4.26 6.71 -10.96
N PRO A 211 -4.76 5.93 -11.94
CA PRO A 211 -4.87 6.38 -13.33
C PRO A 211 -5.79 7.58 -13.52
N LEU A 212 -6.61 7.89 -12.54
CA LEU A 212 -7.56 9.01 -12.57
C LEU A 212 -7.07 10.24 -11.80
N ILE A 213 -5.89 10.19 -11.20
CA ILE A 213 -5.40 11.23 -10.27
C ILE A 213 -5.35 12.64 -10.89
N HIS A 214 -5.14 12.73 -12.21
CA HIS A 214 -5.12 14.00 -12.93
C HIS A 214 -6.51 14.68 -13.02
N LYS A 215 -7.58 13.95 -12.71
CA LYS A 215 -8.96 14.47 -12.68
C LYS A 215 -9.32 15.07 -11.32
N PHE A 216 -8.48 14.87 -10.29
CA PHE A 216 -8.69 15.45 -8.99
C PHE A 216 -8.03 16.83 -8.90
N THR A 217 -8.72 17.79 -8.28
CA THR A 217 -8.14 19.11 -7.96
C THR A 217 -7.02 18.95 -6.93
N PRO A 218 -5.97 19.80 -6.96
CA PRO A 218 -4.93 19.76 -5.94
C PRO A 218 -5.52 19.93 -4.53
N TYR A 219 -5.03 19.16 -3.57
CA TYR A 219 -5.28 19.40 -2.15
C TYR A 219 -4.67 20.75 -1.75
N GLU A 220 -5.48 21.70 -1.29
CA GLU A 220 -5.05 22.96 -0.67
C GLU A 220 -5.20 22.79 0.84
N PRO A 221 -4.09 22.76 1.64
CA PRO A 221 -4.13 22.44 3.06
C PRO A 221 -4.93 23.43 3.93
N ASP A 222 -5.23 24.63 3.42
CA ASP A 222 -5.85 25.72 4.21
C ASP A 222 -7.37 25.86 4.01
N LYS A 223 -8.01 24.99 3.21
CA LYS A 223 -9.46 25.03 3.07
C LYS A 223 -10.09 23.85 3.78
N HIS A 224 -10.77 24.14 4.90
CA HIS A 224 -11.72 23.21 5.52
C HIS A 224 -12.57 22.58 4.43
N PHE A 225 -12.45 21.25 4.27
CA PHE A 225 -13.25 20.48 3.34
C PHE A 225 -14.70 20.49 3.82
N PRO A 226 -15.63 21.22 3.17
CA PRO A 226 -17.04 20.97 3.40
C PRO A 226 -17.40 19.67 2.68
N GLU A 227 -18.10 18.77 3.36
CA GLU A 227 -18.63 17.49 2.83
C GLU A 227 -19.41 17.63 1.49
N LYS A 228 -19.70 18.84 1.06
CA LYS A 228 -20.43 19.18 -0.18
C LYS A 228 -19.60 19.04 -1.47
N PHE A 229 -18.26 18.93 -1.41
CA PHE A 229 -17.44 18.96 -2.63
C PHE A 229 -17.31 17.63 -3.37
N PHE A 230 -17.73 16.52 -2.77
CA PHE A 230 -17.79 15.21 -3.46
C PHE A 230 -18.90 15.12 -4.52
N TYR A 231 -19.69 16.17 -4.72
CA TYR A 231 -20.91 16.14 -5.52
C TYR A 231 -20.88 16.97 -6.80
N SER A 232 -19.75 17.53 -7.21
CA SER A 232 -19.73 18.31 -8.45
C SER A 232 -19.31 17.49 -9.66
N SER A 233 -20.21 17.38 -10.59
CA SER A 233 -20.22 17.21 -12.06
C SER A 233 -19.04 16.53 -12.81
N CYS A 234 -17.97 16.06 -12.17
CA CYS A 234 -16.79 15.47 -12.86
C CYS A 234 -16.80 13.94 -12.99
N PHE A 235 -17.77 13.27 -12.38
CA PHE A 235 -17.87 11.81 -12.46
C PHE A 235 -19.15 11.37 -13.15
N PRO A 236 -19.12 10.29 -13.95
CA PRO A 236 -20.33 9.65 -14.43
C PRO A 236 -21.25 9.30 -13.25
N PRO A 237 -22.57 9.54 -13.35
CA PRO A 237 -23.52 9.33 -12.25
C PRO A 237 -23.42 7.96 -11.57
N LYS A 238 -23.05 6.93 -12.33
CA LYS A 238 -22.85 5.53 -11.85
C LYS A 238 -21.68 5.40 -10.87
N ILE A 239 -20.59 6.14 -11.04
CA ILE A 239 -19.43 6.10 -10.13
C ILE A 239 -19.75 6.86 -8.85
N VAL A 240 -20.44 7.99 -8.95
CA VAL A 240 -20.90 8.76 -7.77
C VAL A 240 -21.89 7.97 -6.94
N ALA A 241 -22.82 7.23 -7.57
CA ALA A 241 -23.78 6.38 -6.88
C ALA A 241 -23.11 5.23 -6.15
N PHE A 242 -22.10 4.60 -6.76
CA PHE A 242 -21.33 3.51 -6.16
C PHE A 242 -20.53 3.99 -4.92
N TYR A 243 -19.90 5.16 -5.02
CA TYR A 243 -19.16 5.75 -3.89
C TYR A 243 -20.11 6.18 -2.75
N LYS A 244 -21.28 6.75 -3.07
CA LYS A 244 -22.32 7.05 -2.06
C LYS A 244 -22.79 5.81 -1.32
N LEU A 245 -22.96 4.70 -2.03
CA LEU A 245 -23.40 3.42 -1.44
C LEU A 245 -22.36 2.83 -0.51
N LEU A 246 -21.07 2.91 -0.88
CA LEU A 246 -19.96 2.45 -0.05
C LEU A 246 -19.80 3.31 1.22
N HIS A 247 -19.86 4.62 1.06
CA HIS A 247 -19.73 5.57 2.18
C HIS A 247 -20.90 5.51 3.14
N GLN A 248 -22.15 5.36 2.65
CA GLN A 248 -23.32 5.18 3.49
C GLN A 248 -23.28 3.85 4.28
N LYS A 249 -22.70 2.79 3.72
CA LYS A 249 -22.48 1.54 4.45
C LYS A 249 -21.43 1.67 5.56
N GLN A 250 -20.38 2.48 5.36
CA GLN A 250 -19.39 2.77 6.40
C GLN A 250 -19.94 3.66 7.52
N ILE A 251 -20.77 4.66 7.20
CA ILE A 251 -21.34 5.59 8.19
C ILE A 251 -22.44 4.89 9.00
N ARG A 252 -23.27 4.02 8.39
CA ARG A 252 -24.28 3.24 9.12
C ARG A 252 -23.67 2.21 10.07
N GLY A 253 -22.40 1.82 9.87
CA GLY A 253 -21.67 0.95 10.81
C GLY A 253 -21.10 1.68 12.04
N LYS A 254 -21.16 3.01 12.11
CA LYS A 254 -20.58 3.79 13.23
C LYS A 254 -21.58 4.30 14.26
N HIS A 255 -22.86 4.10 14.07
CA HIS A 255 -23.90 4.49 15.05
C HIS A 255 -24.83 3.33 15.36
N GLU A 256 -24.41 2.51 16.32
CA GLU A 256 -25.22 1.89 17.36
C GLU A 256 -24.31 1.06 18.27
N ILE A 257 -23.72 1.74 19.27
CA ILE A 257 -23.20 1.06 20.45
C ILE A 257 -24.45 0.70 21.28
N LYS A 258 -24.98 -0.50 21.11
CA LYS A 258 -25.83 -1.14 22.10
C LYS A 258 -24.98 -2.06 22.94
N GLU A 259 -24.90 -1.70 24.22
CA GLU A 259 -24.32 -2.50 25.29
C GLU A 259 -25.03 -3.84 25.38
N ASN A 260 -24.35 -4.92 25.16
CA ASN A 260 -24.24 -6.13 26.00
C ASN A 260 -23.53 -7.25 25.22
N PRO A 261 -22.44 -7.80 25.70
CA PRO A 261 -21.73 -8.85 25.01
C PRO A 261 -22.36 -10.22 25.31
N THR A 262 -23.37 -10.59 24.57
CA THR A 262 -23.75 -11.99 24.47
C THR A 262 -22.69 -12.75 23.69
N CYS A 263 -22.29 -13.91 24.21
CA CYS A 263 -21.34 -14.79 23.56
C CYS A 263 -21.89 -15.22 22.20
N CYS A 264 -21.15 -14.93 21.11
CA CYS A 264 -21.56 -15.20 19.74
C CYS A 264 -20.71 -16.30 19.11
N VAL A 265 -21.34 -17.17 18.30
CA VAL A 265 -20.64 -18.18 17.51
C VAL A 265 -20.35 -17.59 16.12
N CYS A 266 -19.09 -17.59 15.70
CA CYS A 266 -18.70 -17.10 14.38
C CYS A 266 -19.28 -17.96 13.26
N LYS A 267 -20.08 -17.36 12.40
CA LYS A 267 -20.72 -18.05 11.26
C LYS A 267 -19.72 -18.54 10.20
N ASN A 268 -18.47 -18.04 10.21
CA ASN A 268 -17.44 -18.43 9.26
C ASN A 268 -16.55 -19.56 9.77
N CYS A 269 -15.99 -19.43 10.98
CA CYS A 269 -15.03 -20.42 11.52
C CYS A 269 -15.54 -21.22 12.73
N GLY A 270 -16.74 -20.94 13.24
CA GLY A 270 -17.35 -21.65 14.37
C GLY A 270 -16.83 -21.24 15.75
N ASN A 271 -15.83 -20.40 15.89
CA ASN A 271 -15.29 -19.95 17.17
C ASN A 271 -16.30 -19.11 17.95
N THR A 272 -16.37 -19.34 19.26
CA THR A 272 -17.18 -18.55 20.18
C THR A 272 -16.41 -17.33 20.66
N PHE A 273 -17.02 -16.14 20.63
CA PHE A 273 -16.36 -14.89 21.00
C PHE A 273 -17.35 -13.86 21.54
N GLN A 274 -16.82 -12.82 22.19
CA GLN A 274 -17.57 -11.65 22.63
C GLN A 274 -17.12 -10.42 21.81
N GLY A 275 -18.10 -9.60 21.39
CA GLY A 275 -17.83 -8.40 20.62
C GLY A 275 -18.32 -8.47 19.18
N ASN A 276 -17.96 -7.47 18.37
CA ASN A 276 -18.48 -7.30 17.02
C ASN A 276 -17.73 -8.09 15.94
N TYR A 277 -16.52 -8.57 16.23
CA TYR A 277 -15.67 -9.28 15.29
C TYR A 277 -15.07 -10.53 15.92
N CYS A 278 -15.04 -11.61 15.16
CA CYS A 278 -14.37 -12.84 15.58
C CYS A 278 -12.85 -12.65 15.65
N PRO A 279 -12.20 -12.88 16.80
CA PRO A 279 -10.75 -12.68 16.94
C PRO A 279 -9.92 -13.69 16.15
N HIS A 280 -10.53 -14.82 15.72
CA HIS A 280 -9.86 -15.87 14.98
C HIS A 280 -9.81 -15.62 13.47
N CYS A 281 -10.89 -15.08 12.87
CA CYS A 281 -10.98 -14.91 11.40
C CYS A 281 -11.42 -13.50 10.96
N GLY A 282 -11.57 -12.56 11.88
CA GLY A 282 -11.96 -11.18 11.58
C GLY A 282 -13.41 -10.98 11.15
N GLN A 283 -14.23 -12.07 11.06
CA GLN A 283 -15.62 -11.99 10.62
C GLN A 283 -16.48 -11.16 11.58
N ASN A 284 -17.20 -10.16 11.05
CA ASN A 284 -18.21 -9.44 11.82
C ASN A 284 -19.39 -10.39 12.13
N HIS A 285 -19.90 -10.40 13.37
CA HIS A 285 -20.93 -11.33 13.81
C HIS A 285 -22.29 -11.12 13.12
N HIS A 286 -22.56 -9.93 12.61
CA HIS A 286 -23.78 -9.61 11.86
C HIS A 286 -23.73 -10.03 10.38
N THR A 287 -22.53 -10.32 9.84
CA THR A 287 -22.39 -10.71 8.43
C THR A 287 -22.67 -12.21 8.24
N PRO A 288 -23.46 -12.61 7.22
CA PRO A 288 -23.64 -14.03 6.89
C PRO A 288 -22.31 -14.64 6.41
N ARG A 289 -22.21 -15.99 6.54
CA ARG A 289 -21.03 -16.73 6.06
C ARG A 289 -20.75 -16.38 4.61
N PHE A 290 -19.50 -15.98 4.30
CA PHE A 290 -19.08 -15.70 2.95
C PHE A 290 -19.04 -17.02 2.15
N THR A 291 -19.82 -17.11 1.10
CA THR A 291 -19.80 -18.22 0.15
C THR A 291 -19.72 -17.64 -1.26
N ILE A 292 -19.12 -18.38 -2.19
CA ILE A 292 -19.04 -18.01 -3.61
C ILE A 292 -20.46 -17.73 -4.17
N ARG A 293 -21.45 -18.50 -3.72
CA ARG A 293 -22.87 -18.33 -4.11
C ARG A 293 -23.42 -16.97 -3.65
N ASN A 294 -23.09 -16.52 -2.42
CA ASN A 294 -23.54 -15.23 -1.88
C ASN A 294 -22.81 -14.07 -2.57
N ALA A 295 -21.54 -14.26 -2.94
CA ALA A 295 -20.79 -13.28 -3.73
C ALA A 295 -21.41 -13.11 -5.15
N PHE A 296 -21.75 -14.21 -5.81
CA PHE A 296 -22.40 -14.19 -7.12
C PHE A 296 -23.82 -13.60 -7.06
N GLN A 297 -24.61 -13.92 -6.02
CA GLN A 297 -25.94 -13.34 -5.83
C GLN A 297 -25.87 -11.82 -5.56
N ASN A 298 -24.89 -11.36 -4.78
CA ASN A 298 -24.69 -9.93 -4.54
C ASN A 298 -24.21 -9.18 -5.79
N ILE A 299 -23.42 -9.81 -6.66
CA ILE A 299 -23.03 -9.26 -7.96
C ILE A 299 -24.24 -9.21 -8.89
N LEU A 300 -25.00 -10.29 -9.00
CA LEU A 300 -26.19 -10.36 -9.87
C LEU A 300 -27.31 -9.42 -9.40
N SER A 301 -27.60 -9.37 -8.08
CA SER A 301 -28.60 -8.44 -7.55
C SER A 301 -28.17 -6.98 -7.71
N GLY A 302 -26.88 -6.67 -7.67
CA GLY A 302 -26.35 -5.36 -8.00
C GLY A 302 -26.49 -4.98 -9.47
N PHE A 303 -26.43 -5.97 -10.38
CA PHE A 303 -26.63 -5.75 -11.82
C PHE A 303 -28.12 -5.61 -12.20
N PHE A 304 -29.00 -6.42 -11.61
CA PHE A 304 -30.43 -6.43 -11.96
C PHE A 304 -31.26 -5.38 -11.22
N ASN A 305 -30.82 -4.85 -10.08
CA ASN A 305 -31.48 -3.73 -9.39
C ASN A 305 -31.22 -2.35 -10.01
N ILE A 306 -30.35 -2.26 -11.01
CA ILE A 306 -30.08 -0.98 -11.70
C ILE A 306 -31.15 -0.67 -12.74
N ASP A 307 -31.86 -1.69 -13.26
CA ASP A 307 -32.90 -1.49 -14.29
C ASP A 307 -34.28 -1.16 -13.75
N ASN A 308 -34.53 -1.27 -12.43
CA ASN A 308 -35.84 -0.97 -11.83
C ASN A 308 -35.97 0.45 -11.25
N TYR A 309 -34.96 1.33 -11.41
CA TYR A 309 -35.01 2.71 -10.90
C TYR A 309 -35.44 3.75 -11.98
N ASN A 310 -35.86 3.30 -13.16
CA ASN A 310 -36.31 4.18 -14.24
C ASN A 310 -37.79 3.96 -14.62
N LYS A 311 -38.64 3.56 -13.69
CA LYS A 311 -40.11 3.62 -13.85
C LYS A 311 -40.67 4.07 -12.50
N ASP A 312 -40.80 5.38 -12.36
CA ASP A 312 -41.92 6.16 -11.84
C ASP A 312 -41.49 7.64 -11.81
#